data_e37bacecacabe72eaad384f664fe29d4
#
_entry.id   e37bacecacabe72eaad384f664fe29d4
#
_cell.length_a   1.000
_cell.length_b   1.000
_cell.length_c   1.000
_cell.angle_alpha   90.00
_cell.angle_beta   90.00
_cell.angle_gamma   90.00
#
_symmetry.space_group_name_H-M   'P 1'
#
loop_
_entity.id
_entity.type
_entity.pdbx_description
1 polymer ?
#
loop_
_entity_poly.entity_id
_entity_poly.type
_entity_poly.pdbx_seq_one_letter_code
_entity_poly.pdbx_strand_id
1 'polypeptide(L)'
;MKRFAVAAMLRLSLVVLVLAGWRVEASAAADAADAIRAASAAYGKAFNDRDFNALADQWTEKAELVEGGSRVAGREPIVRSIRGWLERHPQAGLEIEVKDVELLAAPLARVSGVMRFTRRPGDRKAESRFTSLRVLEDGKWRLVESLVAPSHAAALDDLDWLLGRWQADDAKSGLAVEATYEKTAGGYCIVGRTKHKPKSGASVESLEVIHADRDSGAIRSWTFDSTGARAEGVIVGEGTGFEQVLVGTPADSVAGSETRWVRVVAPTGDGRFTLHAIERSVDGMPLPDAAPLHFRKIR
;
A
#
# COMPACT_ATOMS: atom_id res chain seq x y z
N MET A 1 1.07 -22.74 -71.21
CA MET A 1 2.07 -22.55 -70.16
C MET A 1 2.16 -21.14 -69.53
N LYS A 2 1.29 -20.16 -69.91
CA LYS A 2 1.34 -18.77 -69.34
C LYS A 2 0.34 -18.51 -68.18
N ARG A 3 -0.55 -19.45 -67.84
CA ARG A 3 -1.53 -19.23 -66.76
C ARG A 3 -1.12 -19.68 -65.36
N PHE A 4 -0.05 -20.48 -65.23
CA PHE A 4 0.44 -20.95 -63.93
C PHE A 4 1.44 -19.96 -63.24
N ALA A 5 2.11 -19.10 -63.99
CA ALA A 5 3.08 -18.17 -63.45
C ALA A 5 2.45 -16.96 -62.69
N VAL A 6 1.24 -16.52 -63.08
CA VAL A 6 0.54 -15.38 -62.47
C VAL A 6 -0.03 -15.75 -61.09
N ALA A 7 -0.54 -16.97 -60.94
CA ALA A 7 -1.09 -17.43 -59.65
C ALA A 7 -0.03 -17.62 -58.53
N ALA A 8 1.20 -17.97 -58.92
CA ALA A 8 2.32 -18.13 -58.00
C ALA A 8 2.87 -16.77 -57.49
N MET A 9 2.93 -15.77 -58.35
CA MET A 9 3.35 -14.41 -57.96
C MET A 9 2.32 -13.73 -57.04
N LEU A 10 1.01 -13.94 -57.25
CA LEU A 10 -0.03 -13.35 -56.40
C LEU A 10 -0.01 -13.94 -54.96
N ARG A 11 0.25 -15.26 -54.84
CA ARG A 11 0.35 -15.92 -53.53
C ARG A 11 1.64 -15.52 -52.77
N LEU A 12 2.76 -15.28 -53.46
CA LEU A 12 3.99 -14.84 -52.84
C LEU A 12 3.88 -13.41 -52.33
N SER A 13 3.21 -12.50 -53.08
CA SER A 13 2.99 -11.12 -52.66
C SER A 13 2.08 -11.00 -51.44
N LEU A 14 1.05 -11.87 -51.31
CA LEU A 14 0.16 -11.87 -50.16
C LEU A 14 0.85 -12.36 -48.87
N VAL A 15 1.72 -13.36 -48.95
CA VAL A 15 2.52 -13.87 -47.81
C VAL A 15 3.53 -12.82 -47.34
N VAL A 16 4.18 -12.10 -48.25
CA VAL A 16 5.13 -11.05 -47.90
C VAL A 16 4.42 -9.85 -47.23
N LEU A 17 3.22 -9.48 -47.65
CA LEU A 17 2.41 -8.44 -47.03
C LEU A 17 1.95 -8.80 -45.61
N VAL A 18 1.53 -10.06 -45.37
CA VAL A 18 1.15 -10.54 -44.06
C VAL A 18 2.36 -10.57 -43.12
N LEU A 19 3.51 -11.06 -43.58
CA LEU A 19 4.75 -11.10 -42.77
C LEU A 19 5.31 -9.70 -42.47
N ALA A 20 5.13 -8.74 -43.37
CA ALA A 20 5.52 -7.35 -43.16
C ALA A 20 4.62 -6.67 -42.13
N GLY A 21 3.29 -6.90 -42.16
CA GLY A 21 2.33 -6.41 -41.18
C GLY A 21 2.64 -6.90 -39.77
N TRP A 22 2.94 -8.19 -39.60
CA TRP A 22 3.30 -8.78 -38.31
C TRP A 22 4.62 -8.22 -37.74
N ARG A 23 5.57 -7.89 -38.60
CA ARG A 23 6.85 -7.26 -38.16
C ARG A 23 6.66 -5.83 -37.69
N VAL A 24 5.79 -5.06 -38.32
CA VAL A 24 5.49 -3.67 -37.94
C VAL A 24 4.75 -3.63 -36.60
N GLU A 25 3.74 -4.49 -36.40
CA GLU A 25 3.04 -4.58 -35.13
C GLU A 25 3.95 -5.05 -33.98
N ALA A 26 4.80 -6.02 -34.20
CA ALA A 26 5.75 -6.51 -33.21
C ALA A 26 6.79 -5.45 -32.83
N SER A 27 7.24 -4.62 -33.80
CA SER A 27 8.16 -3.50 -33.52
C SER A 27 7.48 -2.42 -32.70
N ALA A 28 6.25 -2.01 -33.05
CA ALA A 28 5.51 -1.01 -32.31
C ALA A 28 5.20 -1.47 -30.86
N ALA A 29 4.94 -2.74 -30.67
CA ALA A 29 4.73 -3.32 -29.34
C ALA A 29 6.00 -3.33 -28.50
N ALA A 30 7.14 -3.63 -29.11
CA ALA A 30 8.45 -3.57 -28.45
C ALA A 30 8.79 -2.14 -28.03
N ASP A 31 8.62 -1.17 -28.93
CA ASP A 31 8.86 0.26 -28.67
C ASP A 31 7.97 0.78 -27.54
N ALA A 32 6.71 0.37 -27.51
CA ALA A 32 5.78 0.72 -26.42
C ALA A 32 6.23 0.12 -25.09
N ALA A 33 6.65 -1.14 -25.07
CA ALA A 33 7.13 -1.79 -23.85
C ALA A 33 8.39 -1.11 -23.30
N ASP A 34 9.31 -0.72 -24.15
CA ASP A 34 10.52 0.00 -23.74
C ASP A 34 10.21 1.41 -23.23
N ALA A 35 9.27 2.12 -23.86
CA ALA A 35 8.78 3.41 -23.38
C ALA A 35 8.12 3.29 -22.00
N ILE A 36 7.36 2.22 -21.76
CA ILE A 36 6.72 1.94 -20.47
C ILE A 36 7.76 1.62 -19.39
N ARG A 37 8.80 0.82 -19.72
CA ARG A 37 9.91 0.57 -18.80
C ARG A 37 10.65 1.85 -18.43
N ALA A 38 10.90 2.71 -19.42
CA ALA A 38 11.51 4.02 -19.21
C ALA A 38 10.64 4.92 -18.31
N ALA A 39 9.31 4.94 -18.51
CA ALA A 39 8.38 5.67 -17.66
C ALA A 39 8.39 5.14 -16.22
N SER A 40 8.47 3.83 -16.03
CA SER A 40 8.57 3.21 -14.70
C SER A 40 9.89 3.56 -13.98
N ALA A 41 11.00 3.59 -14.72
CA ALA A 41 12.28 4.04 -14.19
C ALA A 41 12.27 5.52 -13.83
N ALA A 42 11.63 6.36 -14.67
CA ALA A 42 11.45 7.79 -14.39
C ALA A 42 10.61 8.04 -13.12
N TYR A 43 9.57 7.21 -12.87
CA TYR A 43 8.81 7.25 -11.62
C TYR A 43 9.70 6.97 -10.41
N GLY A 44 10.49 5.89 -10.44
CA GLY A 44 11.41 5.56 -9.35
C GLY A 44 12.43 6.67 -9.09
N LYS A 45 12.96 7.27 -10.16
CA LYS A 45 13.87 8.41 -10.06
C LYS A 45 13.17 9.62 -9.41
N ALA A 46 12.00 10.01 -9.89
CA ALA A 46 11.25 11.15 -9.36
C ALA A 46 10.91 10.95 -7.86
N PHE A 47 10.56 9.74 -7.46
CA PHE A 47 10.34 9.37 -6.06
C PHE A 47 11.61 9.58 -5.22
N ASN A 48 12.75 9.07 -5.70
CA ASN A 48 14.02 9.15 -4.98
C ASN A 48 14.55 10.59 -4.90
N ASP A 49 14.33 11.39 -5.95
CA ASP A 49 14.72 12.80 -6.00
C ASP A 49 13.74 13.74 -5.28
N ARG A 50 12.60 13.23 -4.78
CA ARG A 50 11.52 14.05 -4.20
C ARG A 50 10.94 15.05 -5.21
N ASP A 51 11.00 14.73 -6.50
CA ASP A 51 10.41 15.57 -7.55
C ASP A 51 8.91 15.27 -7.68
N PHE A 52 8.11 15.95 -6.85
CA PHE A 52 6.66 15.74 -6.80
C PHE A 52 5.94 16.22 -8.06
N ASN A 53 6.54 17.13 -8.84
CA ASN A 53 5.98 17.55 -10.12
C ASN A 53 6.15 16.44 -11.16
N ALA A 54 7.36 15.86 -11.24
CA ALA A 54 7.61 14.70 -12.09
C ALA A 54 6.80 13.48 -11.68
N LEU A 55 6.57 13.26 -10.37
CA LEU A 55 5.66 12.21 -9.89
C LEU A 55 4.21 12.48 -10.32
N ALA A 56 3.73 13.73 -10.23
CA ALA A 56 2.38 14.08 -10.65
C ALA A 56 2.17 13.82 -12.14
N ASP A 57 3.17 14.15 -12.99
CA ASP A 57 3.10 13.93 -14.44
C ASP A 57 3.02 12.44 -14.84
N GLN A 58 3.40 11.51 -13.94
CA GLN A 58 3.26 10.07 -14.17
C GLN A 58 1.82 9.56 -14.02
N TRP A 59 0.90 10.34 -13.45
CA TRP A 59 -0.47 9.94 -13.17
C TRP A 59 -1.46 10.69 -14.06
N THR A 60 -2.53 10.01 -14.50
CA THR A 60 -3.69 10.68 -15.10
C THR A 60 -4.44 11.48 -14.03
N GLU A 61 -5.29 12.42 -14.46
CA GLU A 61 -6.07 13.26 -13.54
C GLU A 61 -6.93 12.46 -12.56
N LYS A 62 -7.56 11.39 -13.07
CA LYS A 62 -8.49 10.51 -12.34
C LYS A 62 -7.86 9.19 -11.92
N ALA A 63 -6.55 9.14 -11.80
CA ALA A 63 -5.85 7.91 -11.44
C ALA A 63 -6.23 7.39 -10.06
N GLU A 64 -6.02 6.09 -9.84
CA GLU A 64 -6.24 5.43 -8.56
C GLU A 64 -4.98 4.69 -8.11
N LEU A 65 -4.63 4.87 -6.84
CA LEU A 65 -3.63 4.05 -6.16
C LEU A 65 -4.32 3.19 -5.11
N VAL A 66 -4.14 1.88 -5.21
CA VAL A 66 -4.61 0.92 -4.23
C VAL A 66 -3.41 0.24 -3.59
N GLU A 67 -3.20 0.48 -2.33
CA GLU A 67 -2.08 -0.08 -1.56
C GLU A 67 -2.57 -0.55 -0.20
N GLY A 68 -2.24 -1.79 0.16
CA GLY A 68 -2.62 -2.35 1.43
C GLY A 68 -4.13 -2.34 1.72
N GLY A 69 -4.98 -2.35 0.67
CA GLY A 69 -6.44 -2.24 0.80
C GLY A 69 -6.96 -0.81 0.93
N SER A 70 -6.10 0.17 1.08
CA SER A 70 -6.46 1.60 1.01
C SER A 70 -6.51 2.07 -0.44
N ARG A 71 -7.51 2.90 -0.78
CA ARG A 71 -7.66 3.49 -2.11
C ARG A 71 -7.53 5.00 -2.04
N VAL A 72 -6.65 5.55 -2.86
CA VAL A 72 -6.49 7.00 -3.05
C VAL A 72 -6.82 7.33 -4.49
N ALA A 73 -7.81 8.18 -4.73
CA ALA A 73 -8.26 8.57 -6.05
C ALA A 73 -7.89 10.02 -6.39
N GLY A 74 -7.41 10.22 -7.61
CA GLY A 74 -6.98 11.50 -8.17
C GLY A 74 -5.48 11.75 -8.04
N ARG A 75 -4.91 12.39 -9.07
CA ARG A 75 -3.48 12.74 -9.15
C ARG A 75 -2.96 13.48 -7.92
N GLU A 76 -3.61 14.58 -7.56
CA GLU A 76 -3.15 15.41 -6.43
C GLU A 76 -3.22 14.70 -5.08
N PRO A 77 -4.32 14.00 -4.72
CA PRO A 77 -4.37 13.19 -3.50
C PRO A 77 -3.30 12.11 -3.44
N ILE A 78 -3.03 11.42 -4.57
CA ILE A 78 -1.96 10.41 -4.65
C ILE A 78 -0.59 11.04 -4.35
N VAL A 79 -0.24 12.13 -5.03
CA VAL A 79 1.05 12.81 -4.83
C VAL A 79 1.16 13.37 -3.41
N ARG A 80 0.08 13.88 -2.85
CA ARG A 80 0.04 14.36 -1.45
C ARG A 80 0.29 13.22 -0.45
N SER A 81 -0.30 12.06 -0.68
CA SER A 81 -0.07 10.86 0.14
C SER A 81 1.40 10.42 0.08
N ILE A 82 1.98 10.34 -1.13
CA ILE A 82 3.40 10.01 -1.32
C ILE A 82 4.31 11.04 -0.62
N ARG A 83 4.00 12.32 -0.75
CA ARG A 83 4.76 13.40 -0.10
C ARG A 83 4.74 13.26 1.41
N GLY A 84 3.56 13.10 2.01
CA GLY A 84 3.41 12.94 3.46
C GLY A 84 4.18 11.71 3.97
N TRP A 85 4.16 10.60 3.22
CA TRP A 85 4.96 9.42 3.57
C TRP A 85 6.46 9.71 3.49
N LEU A 86 6.94 10.39 2.43
CA LEU A 86 8.36 10.73 2.26
C LEU A 86 8.86 11.76 3.28
N GLU A 87 8.02 12.67 3.74
CA GLU A 87 8.35 13.62 4.82
C GLU A 87 8.61 12.90 6.14
N ARG A 88 7.86 11.83 6.43
CA ARG A 88 8.10 10.96 7.60
C ARG A 88 9.30 10.03 7.40
N HIS A 89 9.64 9.72 6.16
CA HIS A 89 10.75 8.81 5.80
C HIS A 89 11.74 9.50 4.85
N PRO A 90 12.48 10.53 5.33
CA PRO A 90 13.29 11.39 4.46
C PRO A 90 14.46 10.66 3.78
N GLN A 91 14.86 9.50 4.29
CA GLN A 91 15.92 8.66 3.72
C GLN A 91 15.40 7.49 2.90
N ALA A 92 14.09 7.42 2.69
CA ALA A 92 13.48 6.31 1.96
C ALA A 92 13.87 6.32 0.48
N GLY A 93 14.01 5.13 -0.07
CA GLY A 93 14.30 4.89 -1.48
C GLY A 93 13.33 3.87 -2.10
N LEU A 94 13.15 3.96 -3.41
CA LEU A 94 12.30 3.09 -4.21
C LEU A 94 13.08 2.55 -5.40
N GLU A 95 13.05 1.23 -5.58
CA GLU A 95 13.48 0.54 -6.79
C GLU A 95 12.26 -0.11 -7.45
N ILE A 96 12.15 0.00 -8.78
CA ILE A 96 11.06 -0.61 -9.55
C ILE A 96 11.66 -1.54 -10.59
N GLU A 97 11.20 -2.78 -10.58
CA GLU A 97 11.56 -3.79 -11.57
C GLU A 97 10.32 -4.22 -12.33
N VAL A 98 10.17 -3.78 -13.59
CA VAL A 98 9.10 -4.22 -14.49
C VAL A 98 9.41 -5.63 -14.98
N LYS A 99 8.52 -6.57 -14.65
CA LYS A 99 8.63 -7.98 -15.06
C LYS A 99 7.93 -8.23 -16.37
N ASP A 100 6.74 -7.66 -16.55
CA ASP A 100 5.91 -7.88 -17.71
C ASP A 100 5.21 -6.61 -18.18
N VAL A 101 5.02 -6.48 -19.49
CA VAL A 101 4.26 -5.42 -20.15
C VAL A 101 3.37 -6.06 -21.20
N GLU A 102 2.08 -6.01 -20.99
CA GLU A 102 1.03 -6.51 -21.89
C GLU A 102 0.28 -5.32 -22.50
N LEU A 103 0.34 -5.17 -23.81
CA LEU A 103 -0.50 -4.23 -24.52
C LEU A 103 -1.91 -4.84 -24.66
N LEU A 104 -2.88 -4.27 -23.94
CA LEU A 104 -4.27 -4.73 -23.96
C LEU A 104 -5.00 -4.24 -25.22
N ALA A 105 -4.77 -2.99 -25.58
CA ALA A 105 -5.19 -2.32 -26.81
C ALA A 105 -4.39 -1.02 -26.91
N ALA A 106 -4.20 -0.48 -28.11
CA ALA A 106 -3.67 0.88 -28.23
C ALA A 106 -4.75 1.88 -27.79
N PRO A 107 -4.54 2.79 -26.84
CA PRO A 107 -3.28 3.13 -26.18
C PRO A 107 -3.15 2.61 -24.71
N LEU A 108 -3.59 1.40 -24.39
CA LEU A 108 -3.70 0.86 -23.03
C LEU A 108 -2.75 -0.32 -22.81
N ALA A 109 -2.01 -0.31 -21.71
CA ALA A 109 -1.12 -1.38 -21.31
C ALA A 109 -1.34 -1.79 -19.85
N ARG A 110 -1.19 -3.09 -19.57
CA ARG A 110 -1.02 -3.65 -18.23
C ARG A 110 0.47 -3.86 -17.98
N VAL A 111 0.92 -3.45 -16.81
CA VAL A 111 2.31 -3.57 -16.39
C VAL A 111 2.37 -4.26 -15.05
N SER A 112 3.21 -5.26 -14.91
CA SER A 112 3.41 -5.92 -13.62
C SER A 112 4.89 -6.01 -13.27
N GLY A 113 5.17 -6.09 -11.97
CA GLY A 113 6.55 -6.14 -11.49
C GLY A 113 6.65 -6.11 -9.98
N VAL A 114 7.84 -5.71 -9.54
CA VAL A 114 8.22 -5.65 -8.14
C VAL A 114 8.71 -4.25 -7.80
N MET A 115 8.26 -3.73 -6.68
CA MET A 115 8.77 -2.52 -6.03
C MET A 115 9.53 -2.91 -4.79
N ARG A 116 10.70 -2.30 -4.55
CA ARG A 116 11.49 -2.49 -3.33
C ARG A 116 11.67 -1.15 -2.65
N PHE A 117 11.14 -1.06 -1.46
CA PHE A 117 11.25 0.12 -0.60
C PHE A 117 12.36 -0.07 0.42
N THR A 118 13.12 0.99 0.64
CA THR A 118 14.10 1.07 1.72
C THR A 118 13.74 2.30 2.55
N ARG A 119 13.49 2.19 3.84
CA ARG A 119 13.20 3.36 4.70
C ARG A 119 14.46 4.14 5.04
N ARG A 120 15.55 3.43 5.34
CA ARG A 120 16.87 4.01 5.64
C ARG A 120 17.95 3.24 4.92
N PRO A 121 19.06 3.88 4.57
CA PRO A 121 20.21 3.16 4.05
C PRO A 121 20.66 2.04 5.01
N GLY A 122 20.77 0.82 4.47
CA GLY A 122 21.15 -0.36 5.25
C GLY A 122 19.97 -1.18 5.81
N ASP A 123 18.74 -0.66 5.79
CA ASP A 123 17.57 -1.45 6.16
C ASP A 123 17.28 -2.57 5.14
N ARG A 124 16.64 -3.63 5.60
CA ARG A 124 16.09 -4.66 4.71
C ARG A 124 15.06 -4.00 3.78
N LYS A 125 15.18 -4.26 2.48
CA LYS A 125 14.21 -3.79 1.49
C LYS A 125 12.88 -4.50 1.68
N ALA A 126 11.82 -3.74 1.89
CA ALA A 126 10.46 -4.26 1.82
C ALA A 126 10.09 -4.46 0.35
N GLU A 127 9.64 -5.66 0.00
CA GLU A 127 9.29 -6.00 -1.36
C GLU A 127 7.78 -6.06 -1.53
N SER A 128 7.26 -5.41 -2.58
CA SER A 128 5.85 -5.43 -2.96
C SER A 128 5.71 -5.77 -4.44
N ARG A 129 4.68 -6.53 -4.79
CA ARG A 129 4.27 -6.74 -6.18
C ARG A 129 3.33 -5.62 -6.60
N PHE A 130 3.44 -5.19 -7.83
CA PHE A 130 2.48 -4.24 -8.39
C PHE A 130 1.89 -4.75 -9.70
N THR A 131 0.65 -4.36 -9.95
CA THR A 131 0.01 -4.41 -11.26
C THR A 131 -0.58 -3.04 -11.52
N SER A 132 -0.26 -2.43 -12.65
CA SER A 132 -0.75 -1.12 -13.02
C SER A 132 -1.32 -1.11 -14.44
N LEU A 133 -2.28 -0.23 -14.66
CA LEU A 133 -2.76 0.14 -15.98
C LEU A 133 -2.13 1.48 -16.38
N ARG A 134 -1.59 1.52 -17.59
CA ARG A 134 -1.05 2.75 -18.18
C ARG A 134 -1.76 3.08 -19.48
N VAL A 135 -1.95 4.37 -19.72
CA VAL A 135 -2.50 4.90 -20.96
C VAL A 135 -1.51 5.85 -21.61
N LEU A 136 -1.45 5.84 -22.94
CA LEU A 136 -0.66 6.80 -23.71
C LEU A 136 -1.48 8.08 -23.91
N GLU A 137 -1.13 9.14 -23.17
CA GLU A 137 -1.69 10.49 -23.27
C GLU A 137 -0.60 11.49 -23.60
N ASP A 138 -0.79 12.32 -24.63
CA ASP A 138 0.16 13.35 -25.05
C ASP A 138 1.59 12.83 -25.28
N GLY A 139 1.70 11.61 -25.81
CA GLY A 139 2.98 10.93 -26.05
C GLY A 139 3.67 10.37 -24.80
N LYS A 140 3.00 10.35 -23.64
CA LYS A 140 3.52 9.83 -22.37
C LYS A 140 2.66 8.68 -21.84
N TRP A 141 3.30 7.63 -21.34
CA TRP A 141 2.62 6.52 -20.66
C TRP A 141 2.34 6.88 -19.20
N ARG A 142 1.09 7.28 -18.89
CA ARG A 142 0.65 7.65 -17.55
C ARG A 142 -0.08 6.51 -16.85
N LEU A 143 -0.01 6.48 -15.53
CA LEU A 143 -0.73 5.55 -14.66
C LEU A 143 -2.20 5.97 -14.58
N VAL A 144 -3.08 5.02 -14.88
CA VAL A 144 -4.55 5.11 -14.64
C VAL A 144 -4.89 4.48 -13.31
N GLU A 145 -4.25 3.35 -13.03
CA GLU A 145 -4.43 2.60 -11.79
C GLU A 145 -3.12 1.90 -11.41
N SER A 146 -2.85 1.82 -10.13
CA SER A 146 -1.78 0.99 -9.60
C SER A 146 -2.26 0.24 -8.36
N LEU A 147 -2.19 -1.08 -8.42
CA LEU A 147 -2.42 -1.97 -7.29
C LEU A 147 -1.07 -2.42 -6.75
N VAL A 148 -0.80 -2.15 -5.49
CA VAL A 148 0.43 -2.56 -4.80
C VAL A 148 0.05 -3.51 -3.66
N ALA A 149 0.62 -4.71 -3.71
CA ALA A 149 0.42 -5.73 -2.69
C ALA A 149 1.78 -6.19 -2.15
N PRO A 150 1.92 -6.44 -0.85
CA PRO A 150 3.15 -6.99 -0.29
C PRO A 150 3.55 -8.28 -1.00
N SER A 151 4.81 -8.44 -1.38
CA SER A 151 5.33 -9.66 -2.04
C SER A 151 5.47 -10.83 -1.09
N HIS A 152 5.70 -10.54 0.17
CA HIS A 152 5.61 -11.47 1.28
C HIS A 152 4.40 -11.04 2.09
N ALA A 153 3.45 -11.93 2.25
CA ALA A 153 2.56 -11.83 3.38
C ALA A 153 3.49 -11.67 4.58
N ALA A 154 3.43 -10.52 5.26
CA ALA A 154 3.96 -10.47 6.61
C ALA A 154 3.29 -11.66 7.28
N ALA A 155 4.07 -12.67 7.65
CA ALA A 155 3.48 -13.84 8.25
C ALA A 155 2.87 -13.33 9.56
N LEU A 156 1.69 -13.81 9.91
CA LEU A 156 1.08 -13.44 11.19
C LEU A 156 2.08 -13.70 12.35
N ASP A 157 3.00 -14.62 12.13
CA ASP A 157 4.11 -14.96 13.02
C ASP A 157 5.12 -13.82 13.23
N ASP A 158 5.24 -12.89 12.28
CA ASP A 158 6.08 -11.69 12.44
C ASP A 158 5.54 -10.76 13.56
N LEU A 159 4.28 -10.96 13.96
CA LEU A 159 3.64 -10.24 15.06
C LEU A 159 3.69 -11.00 16.39
N ASP A 160 4.38 -12.15 16.49
CA ASP A 160 4.44 -12.98 17.72
C ASP A 160 5.06 -12.24 18.91
N TRP A 161 5.89 -11.26 18.66
CA TRP A 161 6.44 -10.41 19.71
C TRP A 161 5.35 -9.61 20.45
N LEU A 162 4.22 -9.31 19.79
CA LEU A 162 3.07 -8.60 20.36
C LEU A 162 2.28 -9.45 21.36
N LEU A 163 2.38 -10.79 21.27
CA LEU A 163 1.61 -11.70 22.12
C LEU A 163 1.93 -11.53 23.60
N GLY A 164 0.89 -11.61 24.43
CA GLY A 164 0.96 -11.51 25.89
C GLY A 164 0.23 -10.30 26.44
N ARG A 165 0.54 -9.94 27.69
CA ARG A 165 -0.12 -8.85 28.42
C ARG A 165 0.80 -7.65 28.50
N TRP A 166 0.19 -6.47 28.30
CA TRP A 166 0.91 -5.19 28.20
C TRP A 166 0.20 -4.11 29.00
N GLN A 167 0.97 -3.16 29.50
CA GLN A 167 0.47 -1.99 30.21
C GLN A 167 1.21 -0.73 29.75
N ALA A 168 0.46 0.34 29.57
CA ALA A 168 0.99 1.67 29.36
C ALA A 168 0.31 2.66 30.31
N ASP A 169 1.07 3.63 30.80
CA ASP A 169 0.56 4.71 31.63
C ASP A 169 1.06 6.04 31.06
N ASP A 170 0.16 6.96 30.77
CA ASP A 170 0.51 8.34 30.41
C ASP A 170 0.31 9.24 31.62
N ALA A 171 1.40 9.60 32.25
CA ALA A 171 1.38 10.44 33.44
C ALA A 171 0.81 11.85 33.21
N LYS A 172 0.84 12.36 31.95
CA LYS A 172 0.34 13.71 31.62
C LYS A 172 -1.17 13.73 31.55
N SER A 173 -1.77 12.78 30.83
CA SER A 173 -3.22 12.67 30.68
C SER A 173 -3.88 11.87 31.81
N GLY A 174 -3.10 11.07 32.53
CA GLY A 174 -3.59 10.12 33.54
C GLY A 174 -4.32 8.93 32.90
N LEU A 175 -4.06 8.66 31.62
CA LEU A 175 -4.58 7.51 30.90
C LEU A 175 -3.76 6.26 31.27
N ALA A 176 -4.41 5.21 31.74
CA ALA A 176 -3.85 3.88 31.86
C ALA A 176 -4.44 2.97 30.80
N VAL A 177 -3.59 2.18 30.14
CA VAL A 177 -3.99 1.25 29.10
C VAL A 177 -3.49 -0.14 29.45
N GLU A 178 -4.39 -1.10 29.43
CA GLU A 178 -4.08 -2.52 29.53
C GLU A 178 -4.41 -3.18 28.19
N ALA A 179 -3.50 -4.00 27.66
CA ALA A 179 -3.74 -4.74 26.42
C ALA A 179 -3.33 -6.20 26.57
N THR A 180 -4.04 -7.09 25.90
CA THR A 180 -3.72 -8.52 25.82
C THR A 180 -3.86 -8.95 24.37
N TYR A 181 -2.85 -9.65 23.85
CA TYR A 181 -2.86 -10.20 22.50
C TYR A 181 -2.61 -11.71 22.57
N GLU A 182 -3.47 -12.47 21.91
CA GLU A 182 -3.45 -13.94 21.92
C GLU A 182 -3.68 -14.49 20.51
N LYS A 183 -2.93 -15.52 20.11
CA LYS A 183 -3.26 -16.30 18.91
C LYS A 183 -4.46 -17.20 19.17
N THR A 184 -5.39 -17.24 18.23
CA THR A 184 -6.60 -18.06 18.26
C THR A 184 -6.90 -18.63 16.88
N ALA A 185 -8.00 -19.38 16.76
CA ALA A 185 -8.43 -19.99 15.51
C ALA A 185 -7.32 -20.82 14.83
N GLY A 186 -6.64 -21.68 15.61
CA GLY A 186 -5.57 -22.53 15.09
C GLY A 186 -4.30 -21.76 14.65
N GLY A 187 -4.09 -20.54 15.17
CA GLY A 187 -2.95 -19.69 14.81
C GLY A 187 -3.21 -18.76 13.62
N TYR A 188 -4.41 -18.76 13.05
CA TYR A 188 -4.76 -17.94 11.89
C TYR A 188 -5.16 -16.50 12.24
N CYS A 189 -5.43 -16.22 13.50
CA CYS A 189 -5.79 -14.89 13.98
C CYS A 189 -5.02 -14.54 15.25
N ILE A 190 -4.76 -13.22 15.43
CA ILE A 190 -4.40 -12.63 16.72
C ILE A 190 -5.61 -11.85 17.19
N VAL A 191 -6.02 -12.05 18.42
CA VAL A 191 -7.08 -11.28 19.08
C VAL A 191 -6.44 -10.38 20.12
N GLY A 192 -6.60 -9.07 19.93
CA GLY A 192 -6.22 -8.02 20.87
C GLY A 192 -7.44 -7.59 21.70
N ARG A 193 -7.28 -7.46 22.99
CA ARG A 193 -8.24 -6.81 23.89
C ARG A 193 -7.54 -5.69 24.60
N THR A 194 -8.10 -4.48 24.50
CA THR A 194 -7.50 -3.29 25.10
C THR A 194 -8.52 -2.60 25.99
N LYS A 195 -8.08 -2.15 27.15
CA LYS A 195 -8.87 -1.36 28.08
C LYS A 195 -8.18 -0.05 28.36
N HIS A 196 -8.81 1.03 27.93
CA HIS A 196 -8.41 2.41 28.19
C HIS A 196 -9.13 2.90 29.45
N LYS A 197 -8.37 3.30 30.46
CA LYS A 197 -8.87 3.82 31.72
C LYS A 197 -8.44 5.29 31.85
N PRO A 198 -9.28 6.27 31.47
CA PRO A 198 -8.96 7.67 31.65
C PRO A 198 -8.97 8.03 33.14
N LYS A 199 -8.30 9.12 33.51
CA LYS A 199 -8.30 9.63 34.89
C LYS A 199 -9.71 9.96 35.39
N SER A 200 -10.61 10.36 34.48
CA SER A 200 -12.01 10.65 34.74
C SER A 200 -12.86 10.17 33.56
N GLY A 201 -14.08 9.71 33.86
CA GLY A 201 -14.99 9.16 32.85
C GLY A 201 -15.01 7.64 32.79
N ALA A 202 -15.78 7.11 31.84
CA ALA A 202 -15.93 5.69 31.64
C ALA A 202 -14.69 5.08 30.95
N SER A 203 -14.36 3.84 31.30
CA SER A 203 -13.37 3.07 30.57
C SER A 203 -13.91 2.67 29.19
N VAL A 204 -13.04 2.69 28.19
CA VAL A 204 -13.35 2.18 26.85
C VAL A 204 -12.61 0.84 26.67
N GLU A 205 -13.35 -0.20 26.31
CA GLU A 205 -12.81 -1.51 25.97
C GLU A 205 -12.90 -1.70 24.48
N SER A 206 -11.85 -2.26 23.87
CA SER A 206 -11.83 -2.58 22.45
C SER A 206 -11.37 -4.01 22.19
N LEU A 207 -11.94 -4.59 21.14
CA LEU A 207 -11.55 -5.86 20.56
C LEU A 207 -10.95 -5.60 19.19
N GLU A 208 -9.77 -6.13 18.94
CA GLU A 208 -9.12 -6.12 17.63
C GLU A 208 -8.91 -7.57 17.17
N VAL A 209 -9.28 -7.86 15.93
CA VAL A 209 -8.98 -9.13 15.26
C VAL A 209 -8.01 -8.87 14.15
N ILE A 210 -6.84 -9.48 14.20
CA ILE A 210 -5.79 -9.39 13.18
C ILE A 210 -5.71 -10.73 12.46
N HIS A 211 -5.77 -10.72 11.13
CA HIS A 211 -5.81 -11.92 10.29
C HIS A 211 -4.96 -11.74 9.05
N ALA A 212 -4.23 -12.78 8.65
CA ALA A 212 -3.54 -12.82 7.36
C ALA A 212 -4.51 -13.25 6.26
N ASP A 213 -4.86 -12.32 5.38
CA ASP A 213 -5.67 -12.58 4.19
C ASP A 213 -4.86 -13.39 3.19
N ARG A 214 -5.29 -14.62 2.91
CA ARG A 214 -4.57 -15.55 2.04
C ARG A 214 -4.62 -15.15 0.56
N ASP A 215 -5.66 -14.45 0.13
CA ASP A 215 -5.85 -14.08 -1.27
C ASP A 215 -4.98 -12.89 -1.65
N SER A 216 -4.94 -11.86 -0.80
CA SER A 216 -4.12 -10.65 -1.02
C SER A 216 -2.72 -10.74 -0.39
N GLY A 217 -2.51 -11.64 0.57
CA GLY A 217 -1.30 -11.71 1.39
C GLY A 217 -1.16 -10.54 2.38
N ALA A 218 -2.19 -9.72 2.54
CA ALA A 218 -2.20 -8.59 3.47
C ALA A 218 -2.59 -9.05 4.88
N ILE A 219 -1.98 -8.46 5.90
CA ILE A 219 -2.49 -8.58 7.27
C ILE A 219 -3.56 -7.50 7.45
N ARG A 220 -4.78 -7.92 7.71
CA ARG A 220 -5.93 -7.05 7.98
C ARG A 220 -6.30 -7.07 9.44
N SER A 221 -6.91 -5.98 9.90
CA SER A 221 -7.46 -5.90 11.24
C SER A 221 -8.85 -5.28 11.24
N TRP A 222 -9.65 -5.72 12.20
CA TRP A 222 -10.96 -5.13 12.52
C TRP A 222 -10.98 -4.81 13.99
N THR A 223 -11.34 -3.58 14.31
CA THR A 223 -11.43 -3.09 15.69
C THR A 223 -12.87 -2.68 15.99
N PHE A 224 -13.36 -3.04 17.15
CA PHE A 224 -14.64 -2.66 17.70
C PHE A 224 -14.43 -2.22 19.14
N ASP A 225 -15.13 -1.18 19.57
CA ASP A 225 -15.03 -0.73 20.94
C ASP A 225 -16.39 -0.62 21.65
N SER A 226 -16.34 -0.45 22.98
CA SER A 226 -17.53 -0.40 23.84
C SER A 226 -18.36 0.88 23.66
N THR A 227 -17.90 1.83 22.84
CA THR A 227 -18.67 3.04 22.48
C THR A 227 -19.48 2.84 21.20
N GLY A 228 -19.28 1.71 20.49
CA GLY A 228 -19.87 1.43 19.20
C GLY A 228 -19.04 1.89 18.02
N ALA A 229 -17.86 2.47 18.24
CA ALA A 229 -16.94 2.79 17.16
C ALA A 229 -16.35 1.50 16.58
N ARG A 230 -16.07 1.55 15.29
CA ARG A 230 -15.45 0.44 14.55
C ARG A 230 -14.41 0.95 13.58
N ALA A 231 -13.41 0.15 13.29
CA ALA A 231 -12.42 0.43 12.27
C ALA A 231 -11.96 -0.84 11.56
N GLU A 232 -11.56 -0.67 10.31
CA GLU A 232 -10.86 -1.66 9.53
C GLU A 232 -9.47 -1.13 9.19
N GLY A 233 -8.46 -1.98 9.20
CA GLY A 233 -7.10 -1.58 8.93
C GLY A 233 -6.30 -2.62 8.18
N VAL A 234 -5.20 -2.14 7.60
CA VAL A 234 -4.18 -2.98 6.98
C VAL A 234 -2.86 -2.73 7.71
N ILE A 235 -2.20 -3.83 8.06
CA ILE A 235 -0.90 -3.82 8.73
C ILE A 235 0.18 -4.00 7.67
N VAL A 236 1.10 -3.04 7.62
CA VAL A 236 2.32 -3.11 6.84
C VAL A 236 3.48 -3.29 7.80
N GLY A 237 4.08 -4.47 7.78
CA GLY A 237 5.23 -4.78 8.63
C GLY A 237 6.51 -4.21 8.04
N GLU A 238 7.32 -3.58 8.89
CA GLU A 238 8.66 -3.18 8.52
C GLU A 238 9.65 -3.34 9.68
N GLY A 239 10.71 -4.07 9.39
CA GLY A 239 11.74 -4.31 10.40
C GLY A 239 11.20 -5.07 11.59
N THR A 240 11.31 -4.50 12.78
CA THR A 240 10.83 -5.09 14.03
C THR A 240 9.45 -4.59 14.45
N GLY A 241 8.86 -3.59 13.74
CA GLY A 241 7.55 -3.00 14.04
C GLY A 241 6.62 -3.04 12.85
N PHE A 242 5.49 -2.31 12.96
CA PHE A 242 4.53 -2.19 11.86
C PHE A 242 3.81 -0.84 11.87
N GLU A 243 3.31 -0.45 10.71
CA GLU A 243 2.30 0.59 10.55
C GLU A 243 0.95 -0.06 10.26
N GLN A 244 -0.09 0.51 10.83
CA GLN A 244 -1.46 0.08 10.59
C GLN A 244 -2.26 1.29 10.12
N VAL A 245 -2.69 1.25 8.87
CA VAL A 245 -3.57 2.28 8.31
C VAL A 245 -5.00 1.90 8.61
N LEU A 246 -5.71 2.75 9.35
CA LEU A 246 -7.05 2.48 9.83
C LEU A 246 -8.06 3.47 9.25
N VAL A 247 -9.20 2.94 8.86
CA VAL A 247 -10.40 3.69 8.46
C VAL A 247 -11.56 3.20 9.30
N GLY A 248 -12.30 4.10 9.89
CA GLY A 248 -13.35 3.72 10.81
C GLY A 248 -14.55 4.68 10.83
N THR A 249 -15.52 4.28 11.63
CA THR A 249 -16.70 5.09 11.93
C THR A 249 -16.65 5.43 13.41
N PRO A 250 -16.70 6.74 13.80
CA PRO A 250 -16.70 7.13 15.20
C PRO A 250 -17.98 6.66 15.90
N ALA A 251 -17.91 6.51 17.24
CA ALA A 251 -19.11 6.39 18.05
C ALA A 251 -19.98 7.65 17.89
N ASP A 252 -21.29 7.51 18.03
CA ASP A 252 -22.25 8.61 18.00
C ASP A 252 -22.21 9.50 16.73
N SER A 253 -21.61 8.99 15.66
CA SER A 253 -21.50 9.73 14.41
C SER A 253 -22.79 9.71 13.60
N VAL A 254 -23.00 10.79 12.85
CA VAL A 254 -24.00 10.82 11.79
C VAL A 254 -23.64 9.75 10.75
N ALA A 255 -24.63 9.09 10.17
CA ALA A 255 -24.39 8.08 9.14
C ALA A 255 -23.50 8.65 8.02
N GLY A 256 -22.38 7.98 7.76
CA GLY A 256 -21.41 8.37 6.75
C GLY A 256 -20.15 9.10 7.27
N SER A 257 -20.07 9.45 8.55
CA SER A 257 -18.83 9.99 9.12
C SER A 257 -17.71 8.98 9.11
N GLU A 258 -16.52 9.43 8.73
CA GLU A 258 -15.32 8.63 8.61
C GLU A 258 -14.18 9.17 9.47
N THR A 259 -13.49 8.28 10.17
CA THR A 259 -12.20 8.59 10.79
C THR A 259 -11.08 7.86 10.09
N ARG A 260 -9.94 8.53 9.97
CA ARG A 260 -8.69 7.91 9.47
C ARG A 260 -7.55 8.20 10.42
N TRP A 261 -6.66 7.23 10.58
CA TRP A 261 -5.40 7.42 11.29
C TRP A 261 -4.41 6.32 10.93
N VAL A 262 -3.14 6.60 11.17
CA VAL A 262 -2.06 5.61 11.09
C VAL A 262 -1.59 5.29 12.50
N ARG A 263 -1.54 4.01 12.85
CA ARG A 263 -0.99 3.53 14.10
C ARG A 263 0.41 2.98 13.82
N VAL A 264 1.43 3.63 14.35
CA VAL A 264 2.83 3.18 14.29
C VAL A 264 3.12 2.39 15.56
N VAL A 265 3.48 1.12 15.43
CA VAL A 265 3.79 0.23 16.56
C VAL A 265 5.22 -0.26 16.40
N ALA A 266 6.09 0.12 17.33
CA ALA A 266 7.52 -0.15 17.24
C ALA A 266 8.05 -0.76 18.53
N PRO A 267 8.55 -2.01 18.51
CA PRO A 267 9.31 -2.57 19.64
C PRO A 267 10.53 -1.71 19.96
N THR A 268 10.75 -1.47 21.24
CA THR A 268 11.90 -0.68 21.73
C THR A 268 12.91 -1.53 22.53
N GLY A 269 12.77 -2.87 22.46
CA GLY A 269 13.60 -3.83 23.19
C GLY A 269 13.05 -4.13 24.58
N ASP A 270 13.60 -5.17 25.24
CA ASP A 270 13.35 -5.53 26.64
C ASP A 270 11.87 -5.67 27.05
N GLY A 271 11.04 -6.23 26.16
CA GLY A 271 9.61 -6.38 26.40
C GLY A 271 8.87 -5.04 26.47
N ARG A 272 9.26 -4.09 25.63
CA ARG A 272 8.61 -2.79 25.47
C ARG A 272 8.30 -2.50 24.01
N PHE A 273 7.26 -1.69 23.79
CA PHE A 273 6.97 -1.09 22.48
C PHE A 273 6.33 0.28 22.65
N THR A 274 6.40 1.08 21.59
CA THR A 274 5.65 2.34 21.47
C THR A 274 4.50 2.18 20.51
N LEU A 275 3.37 2.82 20.80
CA LEU A 275 2.21 2.95 19.92
C LEU A 275 1.96 4.45 19.74
N HIS A 276 1.98 4.91 18.51
CA HIS A 276 1.74 6.30 18.15
C HIS A 276 0.64 6.39 17.09
N ALA A 277 -0.44 7.11 17.36
CA ALA A 277 -1.51 7.39 16.39
C ALA A 277 -1.26 8.76 15.74
N ILE A 278 -0.97 8.74 14.46
CA ILE A 278 -0.61 9.90 13.63
C ILE A 278 -1.54 10.04 12.44
N GLU A 279 -1.45 11.12 11.68
CA GLU A 279 -2.27 11.40 10.48
C GLU A 279 -3.77 11.24 10.73
N ARG A 280 -4.20 11.72 11.86
CA ARG A 280 -5.58 11.59 12.31
C ARG A 280 -6.48 12.56 11.58
N SER A 281 -7.65 12.10 11.16
CA SER A 281 -8.68 12.97 10.58
C SER A 281 -10.07 12.45 10.90
N VAL A 282 -11.05 13.37 10.89
CA VAL A 282 -12.49 13.09 10.94
C VAL A 282 -13.12 13.83 9.77
N ASP A 283 -13.83 13.11 8.90
CA ASP A 283 -14.46 13.64 7.69
C ASP A 283 -13.50 14.48 6.82
N GLY A 284 -12.22 14.01 6.74
CA GLY A 284 -11.14 14.67 6.03
C GLY A 284 -10.52 15.87 6.75
N MET A 285 -11.08 16.31 7.88
CA MET A 285 -10.49 17.39 8.69
C MET A 285 -9.35 16.83 9.57
N PRO A 286 -8.14 17.37 9.46
CA PRO A 286 -6.99 16.85 10.20
C PRO A 286 -7.13 17.13 11.71
N LEU A 287 -6.70 16.17 12.51
CA LEU A 287 -6.57 16.26 13.95
C LEU A 287 -5.08 16.21 14.34
N PRO A 288 -4.69 16.82 15.45
CA PRO A 288 -3.34 16.67 15.98
C PRO A 288 -2.98 15.19 16.22
N ASP A 289 -1.72 14.84 16.04
CA ASP A 289 -1.22 13.51 16.41
C ASP A 289 -1.43 13.26 17.90
N ALA A 290 -1.71 12.01 18.26
CA ALA A 290 -1.81 11.63 19.65
C ALA A 290 -0.41 11.59 20.30
N ALA A 291 -0.33 11.76 21.60
CA ALA A 291 0.91 11.46 22.31
C ALA A 291 1.23 9.95 22.21
N PRO A 292 2.52 9.57 22.02
CA PRO A 292 2.89 8.16 21.97
C PRO A 292 2.66 7.49 23.33
N LEU A 293 2.12 6.27 23.29
CA LEU A 293 1.98 5.40 24.45
C LEU A 293 3.19 4.45 24.52
N HIS A 294 3.75 4.29 25.71
CA HIS A 294 4.89 3.40 25.97
C HIS A 294 4.41 2.18 26.73
N PHE A 295 4.34 1.05 26.04
CA PHE A 295 3.92 -0.21 26.62
C PHE A 295 5.09 -0.99 27.20
N ARG A 296 4.84 -1.64 28.32
CA ARG A 296 5.72 -2.65 28.94
C ARG A 296 4.98 -3.97 29.09
N LYS A 297 5.68 -5.06 28.83
CA LYS A 297 5.11 -6.41 29.05
C LYS A 297 4.95 -6.66 30.53
N ILE A 298 3.79 -7.19 30.91
CA ILE A 298 3.52 -7.63 32.28
C ILE A 298 3.44 -9.14 32.30
N ARG A 299 3.90 -9.74 33.39
CA ARG A 299 3.91 -11.20 33.58
C ARG A 299 2.53 -11.73 33.95
#